data_4081e2b6f91ce2d28455b13aec66e1b7
#
_entry.id   4081e2b6f91ce2d28455b13aec66e1b7
#
_cell.length_a   1.000
_cell.length_b   1.000
_cell.length_c   1.000
_cell.angle_alpha   90.00
_cell.angle_beta   90.00
_cell.angle_gamma   90.00
#
_symmetry.space_group_name_H-M   'P 1'
#
loop_
_entity.id
_entity.type
_entity.pdbx_description
1 polymer ?
#
loop_
_entity_poly.entity_id
_entity_poly.type
_entity_poly.pdbx_seq_one_letter_code
_entity_poly.pdbx_strand_id
1 'polypeptide(L)'
;MKGLVIKNTGSWYTVLTDDGPTVDCKIKGNFRLRGIRSTNPVAVGDRVEIITNQEGTAFITEIEDRRNYIIRKSINLSKQSHILAANVDQALLVITVARPETSTTFIDRFLASAEAYRVPVILTFNKTDTLADDELHYQQMMISLYETVGYECHAISAATGDGVAALTEKLTGKITLLSGNSGVGKSTLINCILPDVNLRTAEISDAHNTGMHTTTFSEMLLLPDGGYIIDTPGIKGFGTFNMEPEEISGFFKEIFRFSKDCRFNNCTHTHEPDCAVIKAVEDHYIAASRYQSYLSMLNDKDENKYREAY
;
A
#
# COMPACT_ATOMS: atom_id res chain seq x y z
N MET A 1 26.59 -15.21 -1.47
CA MET A 1 25.32 -15.72 -2.05
C MET A 1 24.37 -14.53 -2.16
N LYS A 2 23.51 -14.50 -3.18
CA LYS A 2 22.46 -13.49 -3.33
C LYS A 2 21.08 -14.09 -3.00
N GLY A 3 20.15 -13.24 -2.59
CA GLY A 3 18.80 -13.69 -2.29
C GLY A 3 17.81 -12.55 -2.06
N LEU A 4 16.54 -12.92 -1.88
CA LEU A 4 15.40 -12.05 -1.63
C LEU A 4 15.01 -12.14 -0.15
N VAL A 5 14.88 -11.02 0.52
CA VAL A 5 14.36 -10.96 1.91
C VAL A 5 12.85 -11.19 1.88
N ILE A 6 12.41 -12.35 2.39
CA ILE A 6 10.99 -12.73 2.40
C ILE A 6 10.33 -12.56 3.78
N LYS A 7 11.10 -12.40 4.84
CA LYS A 7 10.58 -12.17 6.20
C LYS A 7 11.52 -11.30 7.01
N ASN A 8 10.94 -10.44 7.84
CA ASN A 8 11.66 -9.56 8.75
C ASN A 8 10.99 -9.62 10.13
N THR A 9 11.73 -10.03 11.16
CA THR A 9 11.27 -10.10 12.55
C THR A 9 11.95 -9.05 13.45
N GLY A 10 12.53 -8.00 12.84
CA GLY A 10 13.26 -6.93 13.52
C GLY A 10 14.72 -7.26 13.79
N SER A 11 15.05 -8.44 14.28
CA SER A 11 16.42 -8.88 14.59
C SER A 11 16.94 -9.94 13.62
N TRP A 12 16.04 -10.66 12.96
CA TRP A 12 16.33 -11.70 12.00
C TRP A 12 15.59 -11.48 10.69
N TYR A 13 16.23 -11.91 9.61
CA TYR A 13 15.73 -11.84 8.24
C TYR A 13 15.80 -13.23 7.64
N THR A 14 14.69 -13.72 7.12
CA THR A 14 14.70 -14.93 6.29
C THR A 14 14.92 -14.51 4.84
N VAL A 15 15.97 -15.01 4.24
CA VAL A 15 16.38 -14.75 2.86
C VAL A 15 16.17 -16.01 2.04
N LEU A 16 15.37 -15.91 0.97
CA LEU A 16 15.28 -16.92 -0.07
C LEU A 16 16.47 -16.72 -1.00
N THR A 17 17.41 -17.69 -1.02
CA THR A 17 18.58 -17.61 -1.87
C THR A 17 18.24 -17.90 -3.33
N ASP A 18 19.04 -17.40 -4.26
CA ASP A 18 18.86 -17.68 -5.69
C ASP A 18 19.02 -19.16 -6.02
N ASP A 19 19.71 -19.93 -5.16
CA ASP A 19 19.89 -21.37 -5.28
C ASP A 19 18.70 -22.18 -4.72
N GLY A 20 17.69 -21.50 -4.12
CA GLY A 20 16.43 -22.07 -3.68
C GLY A 20 16.24 -22.26 -2.17
N PRO A 21 17.23 -22.58 -1.32
CA PRO A 21 17.00 -22.71 0.12
C PRO A 21 16.80 -21.35 0.81
N THR A 22 16.03 -21.35 1.90
CA THR A 22 15.90 -20.20 2.79
C THR A 22 16.99 -20.22 3.86
N VAL A 23 17.51 -19.05 4.20
CA VAL A 23 18.55 -18.87 5.21
C VAL A 23 18.18 -17.75 6.16
N ASP A 24 18.25 -18.01 7.47
CA ASP A 24 18.04 -16.97 8.47
C ASP A 24 19.33 -16.18 8.69
N CYS A 25 19.23 -14.87 8.53
CA CYS A 25 20.33 -13.93 8.54
C CYS A 25 20.18 -12.87 9.61
N LYS A 26 21.31 -12.34 10.05
CA LYS A 26 21.43 -11.09 10.82
C LYS A 26 22.06 -10.00 9.97
N ILE A 27 21.94 -8.75 10.42
CA ILE A 27 22.69 -7.63 9.82
C ILE A 27 24.06 -7.55 10.51
N LYS A 28 25.13 -7.35 9.74
CA LYS A 28 26.45 -7.10 10.30
C LYS A 28 26.51 -5.70 10.94
N GLY A 29 27.02 -5.61 12.18
CA GLY A 29 26.88 -4.46 13.10
C GLY A 29 27.28 -3.06 12.60
N ASN A 30 27.95 -2.90 11.46
CA ASN A 30 28.33 -1.61 10.87
C ASN A 30 27.56 -1.27 9.59
N PHE A 31 26.42 -1.92 9.36
CA PHE A 31 25.64 -1.75 8.16
C PHE A 31 24.90 -0.40 8.18
N ARG A 32 25.39 0.59 7.44
CA ARG A 32 24.75 1.89 7.26
C ARG A 32 24.43 2.08 5.78
N LEU A 33 23.14 2.10 5.44
CA LEU A 33 22.70 2.57 4.13
C LEU A 33 23.01 4.06 3.99
N ARG A 34 23.73 4.43 2.94
CA ARG A 34 24.00 5.83 2.60
C ARG A 34 22.65 6.55 2.37
N GLY A 35 22.35 7.52 3.22
CA GLY A 35 21.20 8.43 3.05
C GLY A 35 19.89 8.02 3.74
N ILE A 36 19.74 6.81 4.27
CA ILE A 36 18.51 6.38 4.98
C ILE A 36 18.79 6.28 6.48
N ARG A 37 18.19 7.20 7.25
CA ARG A 37 18.18 7.12 8.73
C ARG A 37 17.03 6.22 9.17
N SER A 38 17.19 4.91 9.04
CA SER A 38 16.23 3.91 9.51
C SER A 38 16.83 3.07 10.62
N THR A 39 16.02 2.73 11.63
CA THR A 39 16.40 1.75 12.68
C THR A 39 16.52 0.34 12.12
N ASN A 40 15.85 0.06 11.01
CA ASN A 40 15.87 -1.23 10.34
C ASN A 40 16.14 -1.02 8.85
N PRO A 41 17.43 -1.13 8.41
CA PRO A 41 17.80 -0.78 7.04
C PRO A 41 17.33 -1.79 5.99
N VAL A 42 17.05 -3.04 6.40
CA VAL A 42 16.61 -4.13 5.51
C VAL A 42 15.11 -4.30 5.60
N ALA A 43 14.44 -4.38 4.47
CA ALA A 43 13.00 -4.57 4.35
C ALA A 43 12.67 -5.85 3.57
N VAL A 44 11.44 -6.33 3.73
CA VAL A 44 10.90 -7.39 2.89
C VAL A 44 10.86 -6.91 1.43
N GLY A 45 11.30 -7.77 0.50
CA GLY A 45 11.46 -7.42 -0.92
C GLY A 45 12.86 -6.89 -1.29
N ASP A 46 13.76 -6.69 -0.33
CA ASP A 46 15.16 -6.35 -0.66
C ASP A 46 15.90 -7.52 -1.28
N ARG A 47 16.69 -7.21 -2.31
CA ARG A 47 17.72 -8.10 -2.83
C ARG A 47 18.99 -7.85 -2.04
N VAL A 48 19.58 -8.92 -1.50
CA VAL A 48 20.71 -8.81 -0.57
C VAL A 48 21.83 -9.78 -0.92
N GLU A 49 23.05 -9.41 -0.53
CA GLU A 49 24.18 -10.33 -0.46
C GLU A 49 24.35 -10.85 0.96
N ILE A 50 24.57 -12.16 1.08
CA ILE A 50 24.76 -12.84 2.36
C ILE A 50 26.07 -13.62 2.38
N ILE A 51 26.72 -13.65 3.55
CA ILE A 51 27.88 -14.49 3.84
C ILE A 51 27.60 -15.34 5.07
N THR A 52 28.12 -16.55 5.09
CA THR A 52 28.06 -17.42 6.27
C THR A 52 29.43 -17.40 6.97
N ASN A 53 29.43 -17.24 8.29
CA ASN A 53 30.64 -17.30 9.10
C ASN A 53 31.04 -18.77 9.35
N GLN A 54 32.20 -18.96 10.00
CA GLN A 54 32.73 -20.31 10.31
C GLN A 54 31.83 -21.11 11.26
N GLU A 55 30.97 -20.43 12.02
CA GLU A 55 30.01 -21.00 12.98
C GLU A 55 28.64 -21.30 12.34
N GLY A 56 28.47 -21.08 11.03
CA GLY A 56 27.22 -21.34 10.31
C GLY A 56 26.19 -20.21 10.40
N THR A 57 26.48 -19.10 11.07
CA THR A 57 25.57 -17.94 11.12
C THR A 57 25.70 -17.13 9.83
N ALA A 58 24.56 -16.81 9.21
CA ALA A 58 24.52 -15.98 8.01
C ALA A 58 24.32 -14.49 8.34
N PHE A 59 24.98 -13.64 7.55
CA PHE A 59 24.93 -12.19 7.70
C PHE A 59 24.65 -11.52 6.38
N ILE A 60 23.72 -10.55 6.38
CA ILE A 60 23.51 -9.63 5.27
C ILE A 60 24.67 -8.63 5.27
N THR A 61 25.34 -8.52 4.14
CA THR A 61 26.53 -7.67 3.95
C THR A 61 26.26 -6.50 3.03
N GLU A 62 25.30 -6.64 2.11
CA GLU A 62 24.96 -5.61 1.14
C GLU A 62 23.46 -5.69 0.78
N ILE A 63 22.86 -4.53 0.46
CA ILE A 63 21.53 -4.41 -0.13
C ILE A 63 21.72 -3.83 -1.52
N GLU A 64 21.14 -4.48 -2.53
CA GLU A 64 21.12 -3.96 -3.90
C GLU A 64 20.28 -2.67 -3.99
N ASP A 65 20.52 -1.85 -5.00
CA ASP A 65 19.75 -0.63 -5.23
C ASP A 65 18.26 -0.95 -5.38
N ARG A 66 17.45 -0.24 -4.59
CA ARG A 66 16.00 -0.40 -4.61
C ARG A 66 15.39 0.33 -5.80
N ARG A 67 14.52 -0.33 -6.53
CA ARG A 67 13.70 0.28 -7.57
C ARG A 67 12.65 1.24 -6.98
N ASN A 68 12.02 0.83 -5.90
CA ASN A 68 11.11 1.59 -5.07
C ASN A 68 11.11 1.03 -3.65
N TYR A 69 10.49 1.74 -2.74
CA TYR A 69 10.26 1.29 -1.37
C TYR A 69 9.09 2.05 -0.75
N ILE A 70 8.47 1.46 0.25
CA ILE A 70 7.34 2.01 0.97
C ILE A 70 7.74 2.24 2.41
N ILE A 71 7.48 3.44 2.92
CA ILE A 71 7.82 3.83 4.29
C ILE A 71 6.59 4.11 5.13
N ARG A 72 6.75 3.89 6.43
CA ARG A 72 5.82 4.31 7.47
C ARG A 72 6.54 5.21 8.44
N LYS A 73 5.93 6.34 8.82
CA LYS A 73 6.46 7.20 9.88
C LYS A 73 6.33 6.49 11.23
N SER A 74 7.40 6.51 12.02
CA SER A 74 7.32 6.05 13.41
C SER A 74 6.54 7.05 14.26
N ILE A 75 5.61 6.55 15.05
CA ILE A 75 4.72 7.37 15.91
C ILE A 75 5.50 8.07 17.03
N ASN A 76 6.58 7.47 17.50
CA ASN A 76 7.28 7.89 18.72
C ASN A 76 8.64 8.56 18.49
N LEU A 77 9.14 8.59 17.27
CA LEU A 77 10.45 9.14 16.95
C LEU A 77 10.32 10.03 15.72
N SER A 78 10.20 11.32 15.93
CA SER A 78 9.92 12.37 14.94
C SER A 78 10.89 12.46 13.74
N LYS A 79 11.87 11.55 13.63
CA LYS A 79 12.90 11.54 12.57
C LYS A 79 13.23 10.15 12.00
N GLN A 80 12.53 9.09 12.41
CA GLN A 80 12.84 7.74 11.90
C GLN A 80 11.67 7.19 11.08
N SER A 81 11.94 6.84 9.84
CA SER A 81 11.02 6.14 8.96
C SER A 81 11.33 4.65 8.97
N HIS A 82 10.30 3.81 8.98
CA HIS A 82 10.43 2.38 8.78
C HIS A 82 10.09 2.02 7.35
N ILE A 83 11.02 1.38 6.65
CA ILE A 83 10.74 0.81 5.35
C ILE A 83 9.93 -0.46 5.59
N LEU A 84 8.74 -0.52 5.00
CA LEU A 84 7.79 -1.62 5.15
C LEU A 84 8.03 -2.71 4.13
N ALA A 85 8.28 -2.30 2.89
CA ALA A 85 8.57 -3.17 1.77
C ALA A 85 9.43 -2.44 0.75
N ALA A 86 10.20 -3.19 -0.03
CA ALA A 86 11.02 -2.69 -1.13
C ALA A 86 10.77 -3.50 -2.42
N ASN A 87 11.10 -2.92 -3.56
CA ASN A 87 11.01 -3.55 -4.88
C ASN A 87 9.62 -4.11 -5.21
N VAL A 88 8.57 -3.39 -4.77
CA VAL A 88 7.17 -3.77 -4.99
C VAL A 88 6.80 -3.50 -6.45
N ASP A 89 6.17 -4.47 -7.11
CA ASP A 89 5.72 -4.33 -8.50
C ASP A 89 4.39 -3.60 -8.57
N GLN A 90 3.51 -3.84 -7.61
CA GLN A 90 2.17 -3.23 -7.53
C GLN A 90 1.63 -3.28 -6.10
N ALA A 91 0.62 -2.46 -5.83
CA ALA A 91 -0.17 -2.52 -4.61
C ALA A 91 -1.60 -2.94 -4.94
N LEU A 92 -2.18 -3.78 -4.09
CA LEU A 92 -3.57 -4.18 -4.13
C LEU A 92 -4.30 -3.50 -2.97
N LEU A 93 -5.14 -2.52 -3.27
CA LEU A 93 -5.96 -1.86 -2.26
C LEU A 93 -7.34 -2.52 -2.20
N VAL A 94 -7.60 -3.22 -1.10
CA VAL A 94 -8.91 -3.83 -0.86
C VAL A 94 -9.85 -2.81 -0.23
N ILE A 95 -10.98 -2.61 -0.88
CA ILE A 95 -12.00 -1.61 -0.59
C ILE A 95 -13.34 -2.31 -0.35
N THR A 96 -14.15 -1.75 0.53
CA THR A 96 -15.56 -2.10 0.68
C THR A 96 -16.39 -0.83 0.67
N VAL A 97 -17.50 -0.82 -0.05
CA VAL A 97 -18.44 0.33 -0.08
C VAL A 97 -19.35 0.35 1.12
N ALA A 98 -19.47 -0.80 1.81
CA ALA A 98 -20.24 -0.95 3.04
C ALA A 98 -19.59 -2.02 3.94
N ARG A 99 -19.86 -1.95 5.23
CA ARG A 99 -19.56 -2.96 6.27
C ARG A 99 -18.11 -3.51 6.31
N PRO A 100 -17.06 -2.67 6.57
CA PRO A 100 -17.07 -1.23 6.80
C PRO A 100 -17.01 -0.43 5.50
N GLU A 101 -17.45 0.80 5.51
CA GLU A 101 -17.24 1.73 4.39
C GLU A 101 -15.77 2.18 4.31
N THR A 102 -15.23 2.21 3.11
CA THR A 102 -13.92 2.80 2.82
C THR A 102 -14.16 4.17 2.17
N SER A 103 -13.77 5.24 2.85
CA SER A 103 -13.98 6.60 2.34
C SER A 103 -13.16 6.87 1.07
N THR A 104 -13.72 7.67 0.18
CA THR A 104 -13.01 8.13 -1.04
C THR A 104 -11.72 8.87 -0.70
N THR A 105 -11.72 9.66 0.37
CA THR A 105 -10.51 10.35 0.85
C THR A 105 -9.40 9.38 1.22
N PHE A 106 -9.72 8.25 1.84
CA PHE A 106 -8.70 7.22 2.13
C PHE A 106 -8.14 6.59 0.85
N ILE A 107 -9.03 6.24 -0.10
CA ILE A 107 -8.61 5.67 -1.39
C ILE A 107 -7.70 6.66 -2.13
N ASP A 108 -8.11 7.91 -2.23
CA ASP A 108 -7.40 8.96 -2.98
C ASP A 108 -6.03 9.27 -2.38
N ARG A 109 -5.93 9.31 -1.05
CA ARG A 109 -4.66 9.47 -0.33
C ARG A 109 -3.72 8.29 -0.56
N PHE A 110 -4.27 7.09 -0.55
CA PHE A 110 -3.51 5.89 -0.87
C PHE A 110 -2.96 5.97 -2.29
N LEU A 111 -3.80 6.32 -3.27
CA LEU A 111 -3.42 6.44 -4.67
C LEU A 111 -2.34 7.52 -4.87
N ALA A 112 -2.51 8.71 -4.28
CA ALA A 112 -1.51 9.78 -4.37
C ALA A 112 -0.16 9.34 -3.77
N SER A 113 -0.18 8.63 -2.65
CA SER A 113 1.04 8.10 -2.03
C SER A 113 1.69 7.04 -2.91
N ALA A 114 0.92 6.15 -3.52
CA ALA A 114 1.43 5.12 -4.41
C ALA A 114 2.07 5.73 -5.67
N GLU A 115 1.46 6.78 -6.25
CA GLU A 115 2.03 7.53 -7.37
C GLU A 115 3.38 8.16 -6.99
N ALA A 116 3.48 8.76 -5.78
CA ALA A 116 4.73 9.33 -5.28
C ALA A 116 5.85 8.28 -5.16
N TYR A 117 5.51 7.05 -4.78
CA TYR A 117 6.46 5.91 -4.72
C TYR A 117 6.61 5.15 -6.04
N ARG A 118 5.90 5.57 -7.10
CA ARG A 118 5.89 4.91 -8.41
C ARG A 118 5.47 3.44 -8.32
N VAL A 119 4.45 3.17 -7.52
CA VAL A 119 3.87 1.83 -7.34
C VAL A 119 2.50 1.81 -8.00
N PRO A 120 2.29 1.04 -9.08
CA PRO A 120 0.98 0.84 -9.69
C PRO A 120 -0.02 0.28 -8.67
N VAL A 121 -1.28 0.72 -8.74
CA VAL A 121 -2.33 0.27 -7.82
C VAL A 121 -3.44 -0.41 -8.59
N ILE A 122 -3.87 -1.58 -8.08
CA ILE A 122 -5.12 -2.25 -8.43
C ILE A 122 -6.11 -1.98 -7.29
N LEU A 123 -7.28 -1.43 -7.62
CA LEU A 123 -8.39 -1.24 -6.70
C LEU A 123 -9.30 -2.46 -6.71
N THR A 124 -9.49 -3.08 -5.56
CA THR A 124 -10.28 -4.30 -5.42
C THR A 124 -11.46 -4.06 -4.51
N PHE A 125 -12.65 -3.98 -5.11
CA PHE A 125 -13.92 -3.78 -4.41
C PHE A 125 -14.44 -5.14 -3.95
N ASN A 126 -14.30 -5.42 -2.66
CA ASN A 126 -14.63 -6.71 -2.05
C ASN A 126 -16.03 -6.72 -1.40
N LYS A 127 -16.54 -7.90 -1.09
CA LYS A 127 -17.83 -8.19 -0.47
C LYS A 127 -19.03 -7.85 -1.36
N THR A 128 -18.91 -8.03 -2.67
CA THR A 128 -20.01 -7.81 -3.62
C THR A 128 -21.23 -8.66 -3.29
N ASP A 129 -21.02 -9.83 -2.71
CA ASP A 129 -22.07 -10.79 -2.29
C ASP A 129 -22.98 -10.27 -1.17
N THR A 130 -22.55 -9.24 -0.43
CA THR A 130 -23.29 -8.69 0.71
C THR A 130 -23.99 -7.37 0.42
N LEU A 131 -23.82 -6.82 -0.79
CA LEU A 131 -24.33 -5.49 -1.14
C LEU A 131 -25.80 -5.51 -1.58
N ALA A 132 -26.55 -4.51 -1.13
CA ALA A 132 -27.88 -4.22 -1.64
C ALA A 132 -27.79 -3.53 -3.03
N ASP A 133 -28.91 -3.43 -3.74
CA ASP A 133 -28.94 -2.89 -5.11
C ASP A 133 -28.42 -1.45 -5.23
N ASP A 134 -28.70 -0.60 -4.27
CA ASP A 134 -28.21 0.78 -4.20
C ASP A 134 -26.70 0.83 -3.88
N GLU A 135 -26.21 -0.05 -3.02
CA GLU A 135 -24.78 -0.20 -2.71
C GLU A 135 -24.01 -0.77 -3.91
N LEU A 136 -24.58 -1.71 -4.65
CA LEU A 136 -24.00 -2.24 -5.91
C LEU A 136 -23.91 -1.14 -6.97
N HIS A 137 -24.97 -0.32 -7.11
CA HIS A 137 -24.96 0.82 -8.01
C HIS A 137 -23.86 1.82 -7.61
N TYR A 138 -23.72 2.13 -6.34
CA TYR A 138 -22.66 3.00 -5.83
C TYR A 138 -21.28 2.43 -6.10
N GLN A 139 -21.07 1.10 -5.89
CA GLN A 139 -19.82 0.43 -6.23
C GLN A 139 -19.47 0.58 -7.71
N GLN A 140 -20.45 0.40 -8.61
CA GLN A 140 -20.23 0.56 -10.05
C GLN A 140 -19.85 1.99 -10.44
N MET A 141 -20.47 2.99 -9.80
CA MET A 141 -20.10 4.40 -9.98
C MET A 141 -18.66 4.66 -9.54
N MET A 142 -18.24 4.12 -8.40
CA MET A 142 -16.87 4.22 -7.91
C MET A 142 -15.86 3.57 -8.86
N ILE A 143 -16.15 2.35 -9.34
CA ILE A 143 -15.33 1.65 -10.32
C ILE A 143 -15.17 2.51 -11.58
N SER A 144 -16.28 2.97 -12.16
CA SER A 144 -16.28 3.81 -13.36
C SER A 144 -15.45 5.11 -13.17
N LEU A 145 -15.55 5.73 -11.98
CA LEU A 145 -14.77 6.91 -11.64
C LEU A 145 -13.27 6.60 -11.70
N TYR A 146 -12.81 5.57 -10.98
CA TYR A 146 -11.38 5.28 -10.88
C TYR A 146 -10.80 4.72 -12.19
N GLU A 147 -11.57 3.95 -12.96
CA GLU A 147 -11.17 3.51 -14.31
C GLU A 147 -11.02 4.70 -15.26
N THR A 148 -11.91 5.69 -15.18
CA THR A 148 -11.81 6.94 -15.99
C THR A 148 -10.55 7.73 -15.64
N VAL A 149 -10.12 7.70 -14.38
CA VAL A 149 -8.84 8.30 -13.93
C VAL A 149 -7.64 7.48 -14.42
N GLY A 150 -7.83 6.19 -14.73
CA GLY A 150 -6.79 5.30 -15.25
C GLY A 150 -6.23 4.33 -14.21
N TYR A 151 -7.05 3.90 -13.25
CA TYR A 151 -6.72 2.81 -12.33
C TYR A 151 -7.44 1.52 -12.72
N GLU A 152 -6.78 0.39 -12.57
CA GLU A 152 -7.39 -0.92 -12.77
C GLU A 152 -8.28 -1.26 -11.57
N CYS A 153 -9.55 -1.66 -11.83
CA CYS A 153 -10.53 -1.97 -10.81
C CYS A 153 -11.08 -3.38 -10.97
N HIS A 154 -11.27 -4.09 -9.86
CA HIS A 154 -11.91 -5.41 -9.81
C HIS A 154 -12.98 -5.44 -8.74
N ALA A 155 -14.17 -5.95 -9.09
CA ALA A 155 -15.23 -6.29 -8.14
C ALA A 155 -15.13 -7.76 -7.81
N ILE A 156 -15.05 -8.10 -6.52
CA ILE A 156 -14.89 -9.48 -6.05
C ILE A 156 -15.74 -9.79 -4.83
N SER A 157 -15.93 -11.05 -4.57
CA SER A 157 -16.28 -11.58 -3.25
C SER A 157 -15.23 -12.60 -2.81
N ALA A 158 -14.40 -12.23 -1.85
CA ALA A 158 -13.44 -13.16 -1.26
C ALA A 158 -14.10 -14.31 -0.49
N ALA A 159 -15.37 -14.14 -0.07
CA ALA A 159 -16.13 -15.15 0.65
C ALA A 159 -16.67 -16.24 -0.30
N THR A 160 -17.16 -15.86 -1.48
CA THR A 160 -17.70 -16.80 -2.48
C THR A 160 -16.65 -17.25 -3.50
N GLY A 161 -15.57 -16.52 -3.65
CA GLY A 161 -14.55 -16.72 -4.67
C GLY A 161 -14.82 -15.99 -5.99
N ASP A 162 -15.97 -15.30 -6.10
CA ASP A 162 -16.32 -14.58 -7.34
C ASP A 162 -15.29 -13.50 -7.66
N GLY A 163 -14.80 -13.46 -8.90
CA GLY A 163 -13.82 -12.52 -9.39
C GLY A 163 -12.38 -12.76 -8.89
N VAL A 164 -12.16 -13.64 -7.90
CA VAL A 164 -10.84 -13.86 -7.27
C VAL A 164 -9.86 -14.50 -8.24
N ALA A 165 -10.30 -15.43 -9.11
CA ALA A 165 -9.40 -16.07 -10.07
C ALA A 165 -8.79 -15.05 -11.05
N ALA A 166 -9.60 -14.17 -11.64
CA ALA A 166 -9.15 -13.12 -12.56
C ALA A 166 -8.21 -12.12 -11.86
N LEU A 167 -8.48 -11.79 -10.59
CA LEU A 167 -7.59 -10.97 -9.78
C LEU A 167 -6.25 -11.68 -9.54
N THR A 168 -6.25 -12.98 -9.22
CA THR A 168 -5.04 -13.76 -8.94
C THR A 168 -4.11 -13.81 -10.15
N GLU A 169 -4.64 -13.89 -11.37
CA GLU A 169 -3.84 -13.81 -12.61
C GLU A 169 -3.04 -12.51 -12.69
N LYS A 170 -3.59 -11.38 -12.20
CA LYS A 170 -2.90 -10.08 -12.15
C LYS A 170 -1.76 -10.02 -11.14
N LEU A 171 -1.78 -10.91 -10.17
CA LEU A 171 -0.77 -11.00 -9.11
C LEU A 171 0.38 -11.96 -9.48
N THR A 172 0.15 -12.87 -10.42
CA THR A 172 1.12 -13.90 -10.85
C THR A 172 2.44 -13.27 -11.30
N GLY A 173 3.56 -13.78 -10.77
CA GLY A 173 4.91 -13.33 -11.09
C GLY A 173 5.30 -11.97 -10.54
N LYS A 174 4.45 -11.34 -9.71
CA LYS A 174 4.67 -9.99 -9.17
C LYS A 174 4.80 -9.99 -7.64
N ILE A 175 5.54 -9.02 -7.14
CA ILE A 175 5.57 -8.68 -5.72
C ILE A 175 4.45 -7.67 -5.47
N THR A 176 3.37 -8.11 -4.83
CA THR A 176 2.16 -7.31 -4.59
C THR A 176 2.04 -6.95 -3.12
N LEU A 177 2.01 -5.65 -2.80
CA LEU A 177 1.69 -5.17 -1.46
C LEU A 177 0.18 -5.18 -1.26
N LEU A 178 -0.32 -5.93 -0.26
CA LEU A 178 -1.73 -5.91 0.11
C LEU A 178 -2.01 -4.82 1.15
N SER A 179 -3.00 -3.99 0.87
CA SER A 179 -3.43 -2.91 1.75
C SER A 179 -4.96 -2.78 1.82
N GLY A 180 -5.45 -2.02 2.78
CA GLY A 180 -6.87 -1.74 3.00
C GLY A 180 -7.19 -1.64 4.49
N ASN A 181 -8.35 -1.08 4.80
CA ASN A 181 -8.83 -0.91 6.18
C ASN A 181 -9.03 -2.23 6.91
N SER A 182 -9.17 -2.17 8.25
CA SER A 182 -9.58 -3.35 9.03
C SER A 182 -11.00 -3.77 8.62
N GLY A 183 -11.24 -5.08 8.54
CA GLY A 183 -12.58 -5.62 8.22
C GLY A 183 -12.97 -5.63 6.74
N VAL A 184 -12.15 -5.11 5.80
CA VAL A 184 -12.46 -5.14 4.36
C VAL A 184 -12.29 -6.53 3.72
N GLY A 185 -11.78 -7.53 4.46
CA GLY A 185 -11.67 -8.91 4.00
C GLY A 185 -10.30 -9.32 3.43
N LYS A 186 -9.21 -8.61 3.78
CA LYS A 186 -7.85 -8.98 3.34
C LYS A 186 -7.47 -10.42 3.68
N SER A 187 -7.63 -10.82 4.94
CA SER A 187 -7.30 -12.20 5.38
C SER A 187 -8.17 -13.24 4.68
N THR A 188 -9.44 -12.92 4.43
CA THR A 188 -10.35 -13.79 3.67
C THR A 188 -9.86 -13.94 2.22
N LEU A 189 -9.44 -12.84 1.60
CA LEU A 189 -8.89 -12.85 0.25
C LEU A 189 -7.60 -13.68 0.18
N ILE A 190 -6.68 -13.49 1.14
CA ILE A 190 -5.44 -14.29 1.20
C ILE A 190 -5.79 -15.77 1.36
N ASN A 191 -6.70 -16.14 2.27
CA ASN A 191 -7.10 -17.54 2.47
C ASN A 191 -7.81 -18.14 1.24
N CYS A 192 -8.53 -17.33 0.46
CA CYS A 192 -9.14 -17.75 -0.79
C CYS A 192 -8.07 -18.05 -1.86
N ILE A 193 -7.04 -17.21 -1.96
CA ILE A 193 -5.92 -17.38 -2.92
C ILE A 193 -4.95 -18.46 -2.46
N LEU A 194 -4.69 -18.56 -1.14
CA LEU A 194 -3.71 -19.43 -0.50
C LEU A 194 -4.39 -20.27 0.60
N PRO A 195 -5.16 -21.31 0.27
CA PRO A 195 -5.93 -22.08 1.25
C PRO A 195 -5.07 -22.72 2.36
N ASP A 196 -3.83 -23.05 2.06
CA ASP A 196 -2.90 -23.70 2.99
C ASP A 196 -2.32 -22.74 4.06
N VAL A 197 -2.40 -21.43 3.85
CA VAL A 197 -1.81 -20.42 4.76
C VAL A 197 -2.63 -20.22 6.02
N ASN A 198 -3.95 -20.44 5.97
CA ASN A 198 -4.90 -20.40 7.09
C ASN A 198 -4.71 -19.20 8.04
N LEU A 199 -4.72 -17.99 7.49
CA LEU A 199 -4.70 -16.78 8.29
C LEU A 199 -5.98 -16.67 9.11
N ARG A 200 -5.86 -16.30 10.40
CA ARG A 200 -7.04 -16.06 11.25
C ARG A 200 -7.84 -14.90 10.67
N THR A 201 -9.04 -15.18 10.23
CA THR A 201 -10.05 -14.16 9.92
C THR A 201 -10.61 -13.66 11.25
N ALA A 202 -10.40 -12.37 11.55
CA ALA A 202 -11.07 -11.77 12.69
C ALA A 202 -12.55 -11.65 12.35
N GLU A 203 -13.40 -12.49 12.89
CA GLU A 203 -14.81 -12.16 13.08
C GLU A 203 -14.86 -10.90 13.92
N ILE A 204 -15.79 -10.00 13.59
CA ILE A 204 -16.08 -8.78 14.37
C ILE A 204 -16.51 -9.25 15.76
N SER A 205 -15.58 -9.42 16.66
CA SER A 205 -15.91 -9.64 18.06
C SER A 205 -15.99 -8.28 18.74
N ASP A 206 -17.20 -7.86 19.06
CA ASP A 206 -17.51 -6.91 20.10
C ASP A 206 -17.00 -7.43 21.44
N ALA A 207 -15.72 -7.32 21.70
CA ALA A 207 -15.18 -7.54 23.04
C ALA A 207 -13.88 -6.76 23.19
N HIS A 208 -13.96 -5.67 23.94
CA HIS A 208 -12.84 -5.10 24.67
C HIS A 208 -12.01 -6.21 25.30
N ASN A 209 -10.70 -6.30 24.99
CA ASN A 209 -9.68 -6.25 26.03
C ASN A 209 -8.25 -6.39 25.49
N THR A 210 -7.45 -5.42 25.91
CA THR A 210 -6.05 -5.52 26.36
C THR A 210 -5.10 -6.48 25.64
N GLY A 211 -4.18 -5.89 24.85
CA GLY A 211 -2.80 -6.33 24.91
C GLY A 211 -2.48 -7.69 24.35
N MET A 212 -2.64 -7.88 23.04
CA MET A 212 -1.77 -8.80 22.34
C MET A 212 -1.06 -8.04 21.22
N HIS A 213 0.25 -8.05 21.28
CA HIS A 213 1.14 -7.50 20.27
C HIS A 213 0.73 -8.02 18.90
N THR A 214 0.06 -7.19 18.13
CA THR A 214 -0.12 -7.41 16.70
C THR A 214 1.28 -7.45 16.11
N THR A 215 1.66 -8.61 15.59
CA THR A 215 2.96 -8.90 14.99
C THR A 215 3.29 -7.79 13.98
N THR A 216 4.27 -6.97 14.29
CA THR A 216 4.70 -5.80 13.49
C THR A 216 5.62 -6.23 12.34
N PHE A 217 5.55 -7.49 11.92
CA PHE A 217 6.50 -8.09 10.99
C PHE A 217 5.86 -8.30 9.63
N SER A 218 6.54 -7.82 8.59
CA SER A 218 6.13 -8.05 7.21
C SER A 218 6.66 -9.40 6.73
N GLU A 219 5.82 -10.15 6.03
CA GLU A 219 6.15 -11.45 5.44
C GLU A 219 5.63 -11.52 4.00
N MET A 220 6.40 -12.16 3.12
CA MET A 220 6.01 -12.46 1.74
C MET A 220 5.40 -13.86 1.69
N LEU A 221 4.18 -13.95 1.20
CA LEU A 221 3.48 -15.20 0.94
C LEU A 221 3.64 -15.55 -0.53
N LEU A 222 4.23 -16.71 -0.82
CA LEU A 222 4.43 -17.19 -2.19
C LEU A 222 3.10 -17.59 -2.82
N LEU A 223 2.82 -17.09 -4.03
CA LEU A 223 1.66 -17.50 -4.82
C LEU A 223 1.91 -18.83 -5.54
N PRO A 224 0.87 -19.66 -5.77
CA PRO A 224 1.01 -20.97 -6.43
C PRO A 224 1.66 -20.88 -7.81
N ASP A 225 1.29 -19.88 -8.60
CA ASP A 225 1.78 -19.66 -9.96
C ASP A 225 2.97 -18.68 -10.02
N GLY A 226 3.65 -18.48 -8.88
CA GLY A 226 4.77 -17.55 -8.73
C GLY A 226 4.33 -16.12 -8.41
N GLY A 227 5.27 -15.34 -7.87
CA GLY A 227 5.00 -14.02 -7.31
C GLY A 227 4.72 -14.07 -5.80
N TYR A 228 4.50 -12.92 -5.20
CA TYR A 228 4.35 -12.81 -3.75
C TYR A 228 3.28 -11.80 -3.36
N ILE A 229 2.55 -12.08 -2.28
CA ILE A 229 1.77 -11.10 -1.54
C ILE A 229 2.55 -10.71 -0.29
N ILE A 230 2.77 -9.41 -0.10
CA ILE A 230 3.29 -8.87 1.15
C ILE A 230 2.09 -8.48 2.01
N ASP A 231 1.86 -9.25 3.08
CA ASP A 231 0.90 -8.86 4.12
C ASP A 231 1.63 -8.02 5.17
N THR A 232 1.14 -6.84 5.39
CA THR A 232 1.69 -5.91 6.36
C THR A 232 0.64 -5.58 7.41
N PRO A 233 0.55 -6.35 8.50
CA PRO A 233 -0.41 -6.09 9.56
C PRO A 233 -0.29 -4.67 10.11
N GLY A 234 -1.42 -3.95 10.16
CA GLY A 234 -1.48 -2.60 10.74
C GLY A 234 -1.07 -1.45 9.82
N ILE A 235 -0.88 -1.68 8.52
CA ILE A 235 -0.81 -0.57 7.56
C ILE A 235 -2.24 -0.13 7.25
N LYS A 236 -2.66 0.95 7.88
CA LYS A 236 -3.93 1.65 7.57
C LYS A 236 -3.80 2.60 6.37
N GLY A 237 -2.80 2.39 5.50
CA GLY A 237 -2.51 3.22 4.32
C GLY A 237 -1.02 3.54 4.19
N PHE A 238 -0.59 3.95 2.99
CA PHE A 238 0.69 4.60 2.81
C PHE A 238 0.69 5.90 3.61
N GLY A 239 1.74 6.16 4.37
CA GLY A 239 1.92 7.48 4.95
C GLY A 239 2.15 8.50 3.84
N THR A 240 1.42 9.61 3.87
CA THR A 240 1.74 10.79 3.06
C THR A 240 3.02 11.41 3.61
N PHE A 241 4.16 10.78 3.34
CA PHE A 241 5.42 11.17 3.95
C PHE A 241 6.16 12.13 3.03
N ASN A 242 6.48 13.32 3.54
CA ASN A 242 7.30 14.33 2.88
C ASN A 242 6.83 14.77 1.48
N MET A 243 5.52 14.87 1.26
CA MET A 243 5.02 15.55 0.07
C MET A 243 4.96 17.04 0.37
N GLU A 244 5.73 17.82 -0.36
CA GLU A 244 5.55 19.27 -0.31
C GLU A 244 4.21 19.64 -0.96
N PRO A 245 3.51 20.67 -0.46
CA PRO A 245 2.19 21.05 -0.98
C PRO A 245 2.17 21.23 -2.51
N GLU A 246 3.25 21.73 -3.07
CA GLU A 246 3.44 21.98 -4.51
C GLU A 246 3.52 20.69 -5.33
N GLU A 247 3.90 19.57 -4.72
CA GLU A 247 4.03 18.27 -5.39
C GLU A 247 2.72 17.49 -5.43
N ILE A 248 1.78 17.75 -4.48
CA ILE A 248 0.58 16.94 -4.28
C ILE A 248 -0.28 16.87 -5.55
N SER A 249 -0.42 17.99 -6.28
CA SER A 249 -1.17 18.01 -7.55
C SER A 249 -0.62 17.05 -8.59
N GLY A 250 0.70 16.82 -8.58
CA GLY A 250 1.39 15.88 -9.47
C GLY A 250 1.04 14.41 -9.24
N PHE A 251 0.52 14.07 -8.05
CA PHE A 251 0.16 12.71 -7.68
C PHE A 251 -1.34 12.39 -7.87
N PHE A 252 -2.12 13.35 -8.38
CA PHE A 252 -3.48 13.13 -8.86
C PHE A 252 -3.47 13.18 -10.39
N LYS A 253 -3.57 12.03 -11.06
CA LYS A 253 -3.39 11.88 -12.52
C LYS A 253 -4.21 12.88 -13.33
N GLU A 254 -5.49 13.04 -12.99
CA GLU A 254 -6.40 13.94 -13.65
C GLU A 254 -6.07 15.42 -13.36
N ILE A 255 -5.72 15.77 -12.11
CA ILE A 255 -5.30 17.12 -11.74
C ILE A 255 -4.02 17.47 -12.48
N PHE A 256 -3.03 16.57 -12.47
CA PHE A 256 -1.77 16.76 -13.20
C PHE A 256 -1.97 16.95 -14.70
N ARG A 257 -2.94 16.21 -15.30
CA ARG A 257 -3.25 16.37 -16.72
C ARG A 257 -3.76 17.77 -17.06
N PHE A 258 -4.71 18.31 -16.27
CA PHE A 258 -5.29 19.63 -16.49
C PHE A 258 -4.39 20.77 -16.01
N SER A 259 -3.49 20.53 -15.04
CA SER A 259 -2.58 21.57 -14.51
C SER A 259 -1.66 22.17 -15.56
N LYS A 260 -1.38 21.44 -16.64
CA LYS A 260 -0.54 21.91 -17.76
C LYS A 260 -1.12 23.10 -18.49
N ASP A 261 -2.44 23.30 -18.42
CA ASP A 261 -3.17 24.39 -19.06
C ASP A 261 -3.41 25.57 -18.10
N CYS A 262 -2.89 25.50 -16.86
CA CYS A 262 -2.98 26.60 -15.92
C CYS A 262 -2.10 27.78 -16.36
N ARG A 263 -2.59 29.00 -16.10
CA ARG A 263 -1.86 30.24 -16.40
C ARG A 263 -0.54 30.37 -15.64
N PHE A 264 -0.49 29.85 -14.40
CA PHE A 264 0.66 29.96 -13.51
C PHE A 264 1.32 28.61 -13.31
N ASN A 265 2.64 28.53 -13.44
CA ASN A 265 3.40 27.30 -13.27
C ASN A 265 3.39 26.75 -11.81
N ASN A 266 3.14 27.63 -10.84
CA ASN A 266 3.04 27.28 -9.41
C ASN A 266 1.60 27.34 -8.90
N CYS A 267 0.63 27.08 -9.79
CA CYS A 267 -0.78 27.08 -9.42
C CYS A 267 -1.07 25.99 -8.39
N THR A 268 -1.67 26.38 -7.28
CA THR A 268 -2.10 25.44 -6.22
C THR A 268 -3.52 24.93 -6.44
N HIS A 269 -4.19 25.37 -7.51
CA HIS A 269 -5.54 24.98 -7.90
C HIS A 269 -6.58 25.20 -6.81
N THR A 270 -6.40 26.25 -6.00
CA THR A 270 -7.31 26.57 -4.87
C THR A 270 -8.09 27.85 -5.09
N HIS A 271 -7.44 28.92 -5.56
CA HIS A 271 -8.02 30.26 -5.67
C HIS A 271 -7.45 31.09 -6.83
N GLU A 272 -6.54 30.52 -7.61
CA GLU A 272 -5.88 31.25 -8.70
C GLU A 272 -6.86 31.54 -9.84
N PRO A 273 -6.84 32.76 -10.38
CA PRO A 273 -7.68 33.11 -11.51
C PRO A 273 -7.27 32.33 -12.76
N ASP A 274 -8.24 31.96 -13.59
CA ASP A 274 -8.05 31.19 -14.82
C ASP A 274 -7.38 29.82 -14.59
N CYS A 275 -7.64 29.18 -13.44
CA CYS A 275 -7.15 27.86 -13.14
C CYS A 275 -7.87 26.79 -13.96
N ALA A 276 -7.13 26.09 -14.82
CA ALA A 276 -7.68 25.03 -15.67
C ALA A 276 -8.22 23.83 -14.88
N VAL A 277 -7.64 23.54 -13.70
CA VAL A 277 -8.11 22.45 -12.81
C VAL A 277 -9.46 22.83 -12.19
N ILE A 278 -9.63 24.04 -11.64
CA ILE A 278 -10.91 24.49 -11.08
C ILE A 278 -11.98 24.44 -12.17
N LYS A 279 -11.68 24.94 -13.36
CA LYS A 279 -12.60 24.88 -14.50
C LYS A 279 -12.95 23.42 -14.87
N ALA A 280 -11.97 22.52 -14.86
CA ALA A 280 -12.24 21.11 -15.15
C ALA A 280 -13.12 20.43 -14.07
N VAL A 281 -13.08 20.90 -12.81
CA VAL A 281 -14.01 20.45 -11.76
C VAL A 281 -15.42 21.00 -12.02
N GLU A 282 -15.55 22.29 -12.38
CA GLU A 282 -16.84 22.92 -12.73
C GLU A 282 -17.49 22.28 -13.95
N ASP A 283 -16.68 21.93 -14.96
CA ASP A 283 -17.11 21.27 -16.19
C ASP A 283 -17.28 19.73 -16.03
N HIS A 284 -17.12 19.19 -14.81
CA HIS A 284 -17.24 17.76 -14.45
C HIS A 284 -16.22 16.81 -15.12
N TYR A 285 -15.10 17.31 -15.63
CA TYR A 285 -13.99 16.49 -16.09
C TYR A 285 -13.15 15.92 -14.94
N ILE A 286 -13.16 16.58 -13.78
CA ILE A 286 -12.57 16.11 -12.54
C ILE A 286 -13.71 15.92 -11.54
N ALA A 287 -13.80 14.73 -10.93
CA ALA A 287 -14.82 14.46 -9.93
C ALA A 287 -14.61 15.34 -8.68
N ALA A 288 -15.70 15.91 -8.17
CA ALA A 288 -15.66 16.76 -6.99
C ALA A 288 -15.05 16.05 -5.76
N SER A 289 -15.33 14.75 -5.57
CA SER A 289 -14.77 13.93 -4.50
C SER A 289 -13.24 13.87 -4.56
N ARG A 290 -12.67 13.68 -5.76
CA ARG A 290 -11.24 13.63 -5.99
C ARG A 290 -10.59 14.99 -5.70
N TYR A 291 -11.21 16.06 -6.16
CA TYR A 291 -10.73 17.41 -5.87
C TYR A 291 -10.81 17.74 -4.38
N GLN A 292 -11.88 17.33 -3.68
CA GLN A 292 -11.97 17.48 -2.22
C GLN A 292 -10.88 16.70 -1.48
N SER A 293 -10.57 15.49 -1.93
CA SER A 293 -9.46 14.69 -1.38
C SER A 293 -8.12 15.41 -1.57
N TYR A 294 -7.89 16.00 -2.74
CA TYR A 294 -6.71 16.83 -3.02
C TYR A 294 -6.61 18.01 -2.05
N LEU A 295 -7.69 18.81 -1.92
CA LEU A 295 -7.74 19.94 -0.99
C LEU A 295 -7.51 19.50 0.46
N SER A 296 -8.07 18.36 0.85
CA SER A 296 -7.86 17.77 2.17
C SER A 296 -6.37 17.47 2.42
N MET A 297 -5.64 16.97 1.42
CA MET A 297 -4.20 16.71 1.54
C MET A 297 -3.38 18.01 1.63
N LEU A 298 -3.74 19.04 0.86
CA LEU A 298 -3.09 20.36 0.94
C LEU A 298 -3.23 21.01 2.32
N ASN A 299 -4.37 20.81 2.97
CA ASN A 299 -4.69 21.43 4.25
C ASN A 299 -4.20 20.63 5.46
N ASP A 300 -3.59 19.46 5.25
CA ASP A 300 -3.05 18.66 6.33
C ASP A 300 -1.80 19.29 6.93
N LYS A 301 -2.02 20.21 7.87
CA LYS A 301 -0.97 20.76 8.73
C LYS A 301 -0.63 19.86 9.93
N ASP A 302 -1.49 18.84 10.19
CA ASP A 302 -1.40 18.01 11.40
C ASP A 302 -1.60 16.53 11.07
N GLU A 303 -0.51 15.78 11.05
CA GLU A 303 -0.48 14.33 10.81
C GLU A 303 -1.24 13.51 11.88
N ASN A 304 -1.77 14.13 12.92
CA ASN A 304 -2.44 13.48 14.05
C ASN A 304 -3.97 13.42 13.92
N LYS A 305 -4.60 14.20 13.04
CA LYS A 305 -6.05 14.34 12.95
C LYS A 305 -6.81 13.06 12.52
N TYR A 306 -6.12 12.11 11.88
CA TYR A 306 -6.74 10.87 11.39
C TYR A 306 -6.64 9.69 12.36
N ARG A 307 -6.25 9.95 13.63
CA ARG A 307 -6.16 8.92 14.67
C ARG A 307 -7.37 8.84 15.58
N GLU A 308 -8.24 9.85 15.57
CA GLU A 308 -9.34 9.97 16.54
C GLU A 308 -10.71 9.47 16.04
N ALA A 309 -10.79 8.98 14.81
CA ALA A 309 -12.06 8.46 14.31
C ALA A 309 -11.98 6.95 14.10
N TYR A 310 -11.82 6.21 15.23
CA TYR A 310 -12.33 4.80 15.40
C TYR A 310 -11.89 4.25 16.75
#